data_682876609fbd42e055566369168a9054
#
_entry.id   682876609fbd42e055566369168a9054
#
_cell.length_a   1.000
_cell.length_b   1.000
_cell.length_c   1.000
_cell.angle_alpha   90.00
_cell.angle_beta   90.00
_cell.angle_gamma   90.00
#
_symmetry.space_group_name_H-M   'P 1'
#
loop_
_entity.id
_entity.type
_entity.pdbx_description
1 polymer ?
#
loop_
_entity_poly.entity_id
_entity_poly.type
_entity_poly.pdbx_seq_one_letter_code
_entity_poly.pdbx_strand_id
1 'polypeptide(L)'
;MSLASIPSPHTGTIDLGPLTIHMYGLTLLVAIAACILLTGYRWTRQGGDWDLILKVAVWGVAAGIVGARAYHDITSWNEVSSPKWKGVFAVWQGGLGVWGGILLGCLVGAYVAHREGASVLKLMDAVAPGLLLAQGIGRWGNWWNQELYGKPTSLPWGLKIDPENRPAQYADFTTFHPTFLYEIIWNLSLAGFLVWLGHHRNIRPPGLFALYVAGYSAFRIFEETVRIDPAHHFLGLRLNLFVAVTLTIVGLVWFARTQRRAPVTT
;
A
#
# COMPACT_ATOMS: atom_id res chain seq x y z
N MET A 1 -33.84 -0.32 -16.66
CA MET A 1 -33.53 -0.53 -15.23
C MET A 1 -32.12 -0.02 -15.00
N SER A 2 -31.98 1.00 -14.18
CA SER A 2 -30.65 1.48 -13.74
C SER A 2 -29.99 0.36 -12.94
N LEU A 3 -28.95 -0.26 -13.49
CA LEU A 3 -28.14 -1.22 -12.76
C LEU A 3 -27.58 -0.51 -11.51
N ALA A 4 -27.62 -1.17 -10.36
CA ALA A 4 -27.13 -0.62 -9.12
C ALA A 4 -25.62 -0.36 -9.25
N SER A 5 -25.25 0.89 -9.53
CA SER A 5 -23.85 1.32 -9.58
C SER A 5 -23.40 1.80 -8.20
N ILE A 6 -22.11 1.65 -7.88
CA ILE A 6 -21.52 2.19 -6.67
C ILE A 6 -21.37 3.72 -6.88
N PRO A 7 -22.00 4.56 -6.05
CA PRO A 7 -21.80 6.00 -6.15
C PRO A 7 -20.40 6.38 -5.66
N SER A 8 -19.80 7.41 -6.25
CA SER A 8 -18.59 8.05 -5.72
C SER A 8 -18.96 9.30 -4.93
N PRO A 9 -18.21 9.66 -3.87
CA PRO A 9 -18.33 10.94 -3.21
C PRO A 9 -17.97 12.07 -4.17
N HIS A 10 -18.72 13.18 -4.14
CA HIS A 10 -18.45 14.35 -4.97
C HIS A 10 -17.31 15.23 -4.42
N THR A 11 -16.95 15.07 -3.14
CA THR A 11 -15.87 15.81 -2.50
C THR A 11 -14.96 14.87 -1.73
N GLY A 12 -13.66 15.04 -1.87
CA GLY A 12 -12.64 14.33 -1.09
C GLY A 12 -12.29 15.02 0.23
N THR A 13 -13.04 16.07 0.62
CA THR A 13 -12.78 16.89 1.80
C THR A 13 -14.03 17.09 2.65
N ILE A 14 -13.83 17.30 3.94
CA ILE A 14 -14.85 17.74 4.90
C ILE A 14 -14.36 19.04 5.53
N ASP A 15 -15.15 20.12 5.38
CA ASP A 15 -14.83 21.41 5.96
C ASP A 15 -15.49 21.55 7.34
N LEU A 16 -14.65 21.76 8.36
CA LEU A 16 -15.08 22.03 9.75
C LEU A 16 -14.64 23.46 10.13
N GLY A 17 -15.38 24.46 9.67
CA GLY A 17 -15.02 25.86 9.82
C GLY A 17 -13.71 26.19 9.08
N PRO A 18 -12.65 26.62 9.77
CA PRO A 18 -11.36 26.94 9.14
C PRO A 18 -10.51 25.71 8.81
N LEU A 19 -10.92 24.51 9.22
CA LEU A 19 -10.18 23.28 9.05
C LEU A 19 -10.77 22.43 7.91
N THR A 20 -9.99 22.18 6.88
CA THR A 20 -10.33 21.24 5.80
C THR A 20 -9.66 19.90 6.06
N ILE A 21 -10.46 18.86 6.27
CA ILE A 21 -9.98 17.47 6.45
C ILE A 21 -10.04 16.75 5.11
N HIS A 22 -8.90 16.31 4.63
CA HIS A 22 -8.80 15.46 3.44
C HIS A 22 -9.09 14.00 3.81
N MET A 23 -10.11 13.41 3.19
CA MET A 23 -10.52 12.03 3.46
C MET A 23 -9.43 11.02 3.12
N TYR A 24 -8.62 11.30 2.10
CA TYR A 24 -7.44 10.48 1.78
C TYR A 24 -6.44 10.45 2.95
N GLY A 25 -6.14 11.60 3.56
CA GLY A 25 -5.26 11.69 4.72
C GLY A 25 -5.81 10.94 5.94
N LEU A 26 -7.13 11.04 6.18
CA LEU A 26 -7.80 10.33 7.25
C LEU A 26 -7.75 8.80 7.04
N THR A 27 -8.04 8.32 5.83
CA THR A 27 -7.95 6.88 5.52
C THR A 27 -6.53 6.36 5.67
N LEU A 28 -5.50 7.16 5.31
CA LEU A 28 -4.10 6.79 5.50
C LEU A 28 -3.73 6.71 6.99
N LEU A 29 -4.21 7.65 7.82
CA LEU A 29 -4.01 7.62 9.27
C LEU A 29 -4.61 6.36 9.89
N VAL A 30 -5.85 6.03 9.52
CA VAL A 30 -6.53 4.79 9.98
C VAL A 30 -5.78 3.55 9.50
N ALA A 31 -5.28 3.55 8.26
CA ALA A 31 -4.49 2.46 7.69
C ALA A 31 -3.19 2.22 8.50
N ILE A 32 -2.46 3.28 8.83
CA ILE A 32 -1.24 3.20 9.65
C ILE A 32 -1.58 2.67 11.04
N ALA A 33 -2.61 3.21 11.69
CA ALA A 33 -3.04 2.74 13.01
C ALA A 33 -3.43 1.26 13.00
N ALA A 34 -4.20 0.82 12.01
CA ALA A 34 -4.58 -0.59 11.85
C ALA A 34 -3.36 -1.50 11.64
N CYS A 35 -2.38 -1.06 10.84
CA CYS A 35 -1.12 -1.78 10.65
C CYS A 35 -0.37 -1.95 11.98
N ILE A 36 -0.22 -0.86 12.74
CA ILE A 36 0.48 -0.87 14.04
C ILE A 36 -0.23 -1.82 15.02
N LEU A 37 -1.56 -1.70 15.12
CA LEU A 37 -2.36 -2.52 16.04
C LEU A 37 -2.26 -4.01 15.70
N LEU A 38 -2.45 -4.38 14.45
CA LEU A 38 -2.36 -5.78 14.03
C LEU A 38 -0.93 -6.34 14.18
N THR A 39 0.08 -5.54 13.83
CA THR A 39 1.49 -5.93 13.98
C THR A 39 1.85 -6.10 15.45
N GLY A 40 1.46 -5.14 16.31
CA GLY A 40 1.71 -5.19 17.74
C GLY A 40 1.03 -6.39 18.42
N TYR A 41 -0.23 -6.65 18.09
CA TYR A 41 -0.95 -7.83 18.56
C TYR A 41 -0.24 -9.14 18.17
N ARG A 42 0.21 -9.25 16.92
CA ARG A 42 0.91 -10.44 16.43
C ARG A 42 2.30 -10.58 17.06
N TRP A 43 3.01 -9.48 17.24
CA TRP A 43 4.33 -9.44 17.83
C TRP A 43 4.32 -9.85 19.30
N THR A 44 3.39 -9.30 20.09
CA THR A 44 3.25 -9.65 21.51
C THR A 44 2.83 -11.10 21.71
N ARG A 45 2.02 -11.67 20.82
CA ARG A 45 1.69 -13.11 20.87
C ARG A 45 2.88 -14.03 20.59
N GLN A 46 3.95 -13.51 20.00
CA GLN A 46 5.22 -14.22 19.79
C GLN A 46 6.23 -13.96 20.93
N GLY A 47 5.82 -13.34 22.02
CA GLY A 47 6.66 -12.99 23.17
C GLY A 47 7.47 -11.70 23.00
N GLY A 48 7.15 -10.89 22.00
CA GLY A 48 7.78 -9.58 21.81
C GLY A 48 7.12 -8.46 22.61
N ASP A 49 7.81 -7.33 22.75
CA ASP A 49 7.34 -6.16 23.46
C ASP A 49 6.57 -5.22 22.50
N TRP A 50 5.45 -4.67 22.99
CA TRP A 50 4.66 -3.67 22.29
C TRP A 50 5.43 -2.37 22.04
N ASP A 51 6.28 -1.95 22.98
CA ASP A 51 7.09 -0.74 22.87
C ASP A 51 8.01 -0.76 21.64
N LEU A 52 8.53 -1.92 21.28
CA LEU A 52 9.30 -2.06 20.06
C LEU A 52 8.48 -1.66 18.82
N ILE A 53 7.22 -2.10 18.74
CA ILE A 53 6.37 -1.80 17.58
C ILE A 53 6.08 -0.31 17.50
N LEU A 54 5.84 0.35 18.63
CA LEU A 54 5.67 1.80 18.67
C LEU A 54 6.93 2.54 18.24
N LYS A 55 8.11 2.13 18.73
CA LYS A 55 9.41 2.72 18.31
C LYS A 55 9.63 2.55 16.81
N VAL A 56 9.44 1.33 16.28
CA VAL A 56 9.57 1.05 14.84
C VAL A 56 8.59 1.87 14.02
N ALA A 57 7.34 2.01 14.49
CA ALA A 57 6.31 2.79 13.80
C ALA A 57 6.66 4.28 13.78
N VAL A 58 7.00 4.87 14.93
CA VAL A 58 7.33 6.30 15.02
C VAL A 58 8.52 6.65 14.12
N TRP A 59 9.62 5.93 14.27
CA TRP A 59 10.82 6.19 13.47
C TRP A 59 10.67 5.81 12.00
N GLY A 60 10.00 4.68 11.72
CA GLY A 60 9.76 4.21 10.36
C GLY A 60 8.82 5.14 9.58
N VAL A 61 7.74 5.63 10.21
CA VAL A 61 6.81 6.58 9.56
C VAL A 61 7.49 7.94 9.35
N ALA A 62 8.19 8.47 10.37
CA ALA A 62 8.91 9.74 10.24
C ALA A 62 9.96 9.67 9.12
N ALA A 63 10.78 8.61 9.10
CA ALA A 63 11.76 8.38 8.04
C ALA A 63 11.09 8.16 6.68
N GLY A 64 9.95 7.48 6.65
CA GLY A 64 9.15 7.28 5.44
C GLY A 64 8.70 8.60 4.82
N ILE A 65 8.20 9.54 5.63
CA ILE A 65 7.80 10.87 5.16
C ILE A 65 9.01 11.64 4.60
N VAL A 66 10.15 11.62 5.29
CA VAL A 66 11.39 12.25 4.83
C VAL A 66 11.87 11.62 3.52
N GLY A 67 11.89 10.29 3.45
CA GLY A 67 12.29 9.57 2.25
C GLY A 67 11.37 9.81 1.06
N ALA A 68 10.05 9.86 1.28
CA ALA A 68 9.08 10.15 0.25
C ALA A 68 9.27 11.57 -0.31
N ARG A 69 9.52 12.54 0.55
CA ARG A 69 9.79 13.92 0.15
C ARG A 69 11.10 14.03 -0.61
N ALA A 70 12.18 13.49 -0.09
CA ALA A 70 13.48 13.51 -0.74
C ALA A 70 13.45 12.86 -2.14
N TYR A 71 12.75 11.74 -2.29
CA TYR A 71 12.58 11.09 -3.58
C TYR A 71 11.83 11.99 -4.58
N HIS A 72 10.73 12.62 -4.15
CA HIS A 72 9.99 13.55 -4.99
C HIS A 72 10.84 14.74 -5.41
N ASP A 73 11.57 15.35 -4.47
CA ASP A 73 12.43 16.50 -4.75
C ASP A 73 13.54 16.16 -5.76
N ILE A 74 14.06 14.93 -5.73
CA ILE A 74 15.07 14.46 -6.68
C ILE A 74 14.46 14.19 -8.06
N THR A 75 13.27 13.56 -8.11
CA THR A 75 12.67 13.10 -9.38
C THR A 75 11.80 14.14 -10.06
N SER A 76 11.24 15.08 -9.31
CA SER A 76 10.28 16.10 -9.77
C SER A 76 10.69 17.52 -9.33
N TRP A 77 11.98 17.85 -9.44
CA TRP A 77 12.52 19.14 -8.97
C TRP A 77 11.75 20.38 -9.49
N ASN A 78 11.23 20.29 -10.70
CA ASN A 78 10.47 21.41 -11.31
C ASN A 78 9.13 21.65 -10.59
N GLU A 79 8.53 20.65 -9.98
CA GLU A 79 7.25 20.72 -9.26
C GLU A 79 7.42 21.25 -7.82
N VAL A 80 8.65 21.29 -7.30
CA VAL A 80 8.94 21.83 -5.96
C VAL A 80 8.62 23.33 -5.96
N SER A 81 7.83 23.80 -4.98
CA SER A 81 7.38 25.19 -4.88
C SER A 81 8.55 26.17 -4.63
N SER A 82 8.38 27.41 -5.11
CA SER A 82 9.38 28.47 -4.89
C SER A 82 9.05 29.28 -3.64
N PRO A 83 10.07 29.74 -2.87
CA PRO A 83 11.50 29.51 -3.10
C PRO A 83 11.88 28.06 -2.74
N LYS A 84 12.71 27.43 -3.58
CA LYS A 84 13.03 25.99 -3.52
C LYS A 84 13.49 25.52 -2.12
N TRP A 85 14.28 26.33 -1.42
CA TRP A 85 14.79 26.00 -0.08
C TRP A 85 13.67 25.85 0.99
N LYS A 86 12.50 26.47 0.77
CA LYS A 86 11.29 26.22 1.58
C LYS A 86 10.46 25.08 1.01
N GLY A 87 10.39 25.04 -0.33
CA GLY A 87 9.62 24.05 -1.07
C GLY A 87 10.01 22.61 -0.72
N VAL A 88 11.30 22.31 -0.57
CA VAL A 88 11.79 20.95 -0.21
C VAL A 88 11.25 20.43 1.12
N PHE A 89 10.83 21.29 2.04
CA PHE A 89 10.22 20.90 3.32
C PHE A 89 8.70 20.92 3.32
N ALA A 90 8.05 21.36 2.24
CA ALA A 90 6.62 21.62 2.19
C ALA A 90 5.82 20.31 1.96
N VAL A 91 5.93 19.34 2.87
CA VAL A 91 5.23 18.04 2.80
C VAL A 91 3.70 18.17 2.78
N TRP A 92 3.15 19.26 3.33
CA TRP A 92 1.71 19.56 3.35
C TRP A 92 1.15 19.99 2.00
N GLN A 93 2.00 20.29 1.02
CA GLN A 93 1.59 20.62 -0.36
C GLN A 93 1.49 19.37 -1.26
N GLY A 94 1.73 18.19 -0.71
CA GLY A 94 1.83 16.96 -1.47
C GLY A 94 3.25 16.74 -2.02
N GLY A 95 3.37 16.00 -3.12
CA GLY A 95 4.68 15.65 -3.68
C GLY A 95 5.45 14.70 -2.79
N LEU A 96 4.90 13.50 -2.59
CA LEU A 96 5.51 12.44 -1.80
C LEU A 96 5.72 11.20 -2.68
N GLY A 97 6.96 10.85 -2.93
CA GLY A 97 7.32 9.70 -3.75
C GLY A 97 7.29 8.39 -2.94
N VAL A 98 6.39 7.49 -3.29
CA VAL A 98 6.15 6.22 -2.57
C VAL A 98 7.43 5.39 -2.41
N TRP A 99 8.27 5.31 -3.43
CA TRP A 99 9.49 4.50 -3.41
C TRP A 99 10.51 4.96 -2.38
N GLY A 100 10.71 6.28 -2.27
CA GLY A 100 11.58 6.85 -1.23
C GLY A 100 11.04 6.61 0.17
N GLY A 101 9.73 6.71 0.34
CA GLY A 101 9.06 6.43 1.60
C GLY A 101 9.22 4.98 2.05
N ILE A 102 9.00 4.03 1.15
CA ILE A 102 9.19 2.60 1.42
C ILE A 102 10.65 2.32 1.76
N LEU A 103 11.59 2.81 0.94
CA LEU A 103 13.00 2.53 1.14
C LEU A 103 13.49 3.03 2.51
N LEU A 104 13.31 4.32 2.79
CA LEU A 104 13.85 4.90 4.02
C LEU A 104 13.07 4.44 5.26
N GLY A 105 11.75 4.30 5.17
CA GLY A 105 10.93 3.77 6.25
C GLY A 105 11.29 2.33 6.63
N CYS A 106 11.48 1.45 5.65
CA CYS A 106 11.91 0.07 5.90
C CYS A 106 13.33 -0.01 6.47
N LEU A 107 14.28 0.77 5.93
CA LEU A 107 15.65 0.78 6.42
C LEU A 107 15.74 1.23 7.88
N VAL A 108 15.07 2.35 8.20
CA VAL A 108 15.06 2.88 9.58
C VAL A 108 14.29 1.97 10.52
N GLY A 109 13.14 1.43 10.10
CA GLY A 109 12.39 0.47 10.90
C GLY A 109 13.18 -0.81 11.20
N ALA A 110 13.88 -1.36 10.21
CA ALA A 110 14.77 -2.50 10.39
C ALA A 110 15.96 -2.18 11.29
N TYR A 111 16.55 -1.00 11.15
CA TYR A 111 17.64 -0.53 12.00
C TYR A 111 17.19 -0.41 13.46
N VAL A 112 16.03 0.21 13.73
CA VAL A 112 15.48 0.32 15.09
C VAL A 112 15.25 -1.07 15.68
N ALA A 113 14.61 -1.97 14.95
CA ALA A 113 14.39 -3.35 15.43
C ALA A 113 15.71 -4.07 15.75
N HIS A 114 16.70 -3.92 14.89
CA HIS A 114 18.03 -4.50 15.12
C HIS A 114 18.71 -3.92 16.36
N ARG A 115 18.65 -2.61 16.55
CA ARG A 115 19.25 -1.91 17.73
C ARG A 115 18.58 -2.33 19.05
N GLU A 116 17.31 -2.63 19.03
CA GLU A 116 16.54 -3.15 20.18
C GLU A 116 16.74 -4.68 20.38
N GLY A 117 17.65 -5.32 19.62
CA GLY A 117 17.94 -6.75 19.75
C GLY A 117 16.87 -7.68 19.16
N ALA A 118 15.90 -7.12 18.43
CA ALA A 118 14.83 -7.93 17.85
C ALA A 118 15.22 -8.53 16.49
N SER A 119 14.66 -9.70 16.20
CA SER A 119 14.84 -10.34 14.89
C SER A 119 14.03 -9.60 13.83
N VAL A 120 14.71 -8.91 12.89
CA VAL A 120 14.09 -8.23 11.76
C VAL A 120 13.25 -9.21 10.92
N LEU A 121 13.71 -10.44 10.72
CA LEU A 121 12.99 -11.43 9.93
C LEU A 121 11.65 -11.86 10.59
N LYS A 122 11.63 -12.00 11.92
CA LYS A 122 10.37 -12.26 12.64
C LYS A 122 9.45 -11.05 12.60
N LEU A 123 10.00 -9.83 12.70
CA LEU A 123 9.22 -8.60 12.59
C LEU A 123 8.59 -8.45 11.20
N MET A 124 9.31 -8.80 10.12
CA MET A 124 8.76 -8.84 8.76
C MET A 124 7.52 -9.75 8.68
N ASP A 125 7.56 -10.94 9.28
CA ASP A 125 6.39 -11.83 9.30
C ASP A 125 5.25 -11.31 10.17
N ALA A 126 5.55 -10.61 11.25
CA ALA A 126 4.53 -9.99 12.09
C ALA A 126 3.80 -8.85 11.36
N VAL A 127 4.53 -8.02 10.61
CA VAL A 127 3.98 -6.84 9.91
C VAL A 127 3.25 -7.19 8.60
N ALA A 128 3.57 -8.30 7.95
CA ALA A 128 3.06 -8.65 6.63
C ALA A 128 1.52 -8.57 6.50
N PRO A 129 0.69 -9.16 7.38
CA PRO A 129 -0.76 -8.98 7.32
C PRO A 129 -1.21 -7.55 7.66
N GLY A 130 -0.47 -6.84 8.51
CA GLY A 130 -0.73 -5.44 8.84
C GLY A 130 -0.57 -4.51 7.64
N LEU A 131 0.44 -4.75 6.79
CA LEU A 131 0.64 -4.01 5.55
C LEU A 131 -0.52 -4.22 4.57
N LEU A 132 -0.99 -5.47 4.40
CA LEU A 132 -2.16 -5.76 3.56
C LEU A 132 -3.42 -5.06 4.07
N LEU A 133 -3.64 -5.10 5.39
CA LEU A 133 -4.76 -4.39 6.00
C LEU A 133 -4.68 -2.88 5.73
N ALA A 134 -3.50 -2.29 5.90
CA ALA A 134 -3.27 -0.87 5.63
C ALA A 134 -3.45 -0.52 4.15
N GLN A 135 -2.95 -1.35 3.24
CA GLN A 135 -3.14 -1.19 1.81
C GLN A 135 -4.62 -1.25 1.43
N GLY A 136 -5.37 -2.21 1.97
CA GLY A 136 -6.82 -2.30 1.76
C GLY A 136 -7.57 -1.06 2.27
N ILE A 137 -7.28 -0.60 3.50
CA ILE A 137 -7.89 0.60 4.06
C ILE A 137 -7.53 1.84 3.24
N GLY A 138 -6.26 1.98 2.83
CA GLY A 138 -5.80 3.13 2.05
C GLY A 138 -6.52 3.29 0.69
N ARG A 139 -7.03 2.17 0.10
CA ARG A 139 -7.80 2.23 -1.15
C ARG A 139 -9.13 2.97 -1.05
N TRP A 140 -9.69 3.13 0.13
CA TRP A 140 -10.83 4.04 0.32
C TRP A 140 -10.49 5.48 -0.04
N GLY A 141 -9.23 5.90 0.12
CA GLY A 141 -8.77 7.21 -0.33
C GLY A 141 -8.96 7.42 -1.84
N ASN A 142 -8.69 6.40 -2.65
CA ASN A 142 -8.89 6.47 -4.10
C ASN A 142 -10.39 6.58 -4.49
N TRP A 143 -11.29 5.95 -3.71
CA TRP A 143 -12.73 6.12 -3.89
C TRP A 143 -13.18 7.55 -3.59
N TRP A 144 -12.67 8.15 -2.50
CA TRP A 144 -12.96 9.55 -2.18
C TRP A 144 -12.45 10.52 -3.25
N ASN A 145 -11.26 10.26 -3.80
CA ASN A 145 -10.67 11.12 -4.83
C ASN A 145 -11.14 10.79 -6.26
N GLN A 146 -11.95 9.76 -6.44
CA GLN A 146 -12.38 9.26 -7.76
C GLN A 146 -11.19 9.03 -8.70
N GLU A 147 -10.16 8.35 -8.22
CA GLU A 147 -8.91 8.12 -8.95
C GLU A 147 -8.55 6.64 -9.04
N LEU A 148 -7.62 6.28 -9.94
CA LEU A 148 -7.07 4.93 -10.13
C LEU A 148 -8.12 3.84 -10.42
N TYR A 149 -9.30 4.19 -10.92
CA TYR A 149 -10.31 3.24 -11.36
C TYR A 149 -9.95 2.57 -12.70
N GLY A 150 -10.70 1.54 -13.08
CA GLY A 150 -10.41 0.74 -14.26
C GLY A 150 -11.19 1.17 -15.51
N LYS A 151 -11.15 0.34 -16.55
CA LYS A 151 -11.85 0.50 -17.82
C LYS A 151 -13.36 0.72 -17.63
N PRO A 152 -14.06 1.34 -18.60
CA PRO A 152 -15.52 1.37 -18.60
C PRO A 152 -16.14 -0.02 -18.45
N THR A 153 -17.25 -0.11 -17.71
CA THR A 153 -17.95 -1.36 -17.48
C THR A 153 -19.45 -1.16 -17.36
N SER A 154 -20.22 -2.17 -17.78
CA SER A 154 -21.66 -2.25 -17.59
C SER A 154 -22.07 -3.18 -16.42
N LEU A 155 -21.09 -3.65 -15.63
CA LEU A 155 -21.36 -4.51 -14.49
C LEU A 155 -22.22 -3.82 -13.44
N PRO A 156 -23.10 -4.56 -12.72
CA PRO A 156 -24.01 -3.95 -11.74
C PRO A 156 -23.32 -3.28 -10.55
N TRP A 157 -22.04 -3.58 -10.33
CA TRP A 157 -21.18 -2.93 -9.31
C TRP A 157 -20.20 -1.93 -9.90
N GLY A 158 -20.45 -1.42 -11.12
CA GLY A 158 -19.63 -0.38 -11.73
C GLY A 158 -19.60 0.88 -10.88
N LEU A 159 -18.42 1.48 -10.74
CA LEU A 159 -18.19 2.72 -10.00
C LEU A 159 -18.61 3.90 -10.85
N LYS A 160 -19.47 4.75 -10.33
CA LYS A 160 -19.83 6.03 -10.97
C LYS A 160 -18.70 7.03 -10.77
N ILE A 161 -18.24 7.65 -11.86
CA ILE A 161 -17.20 8.69 -11.82
C ILE A 161 -17.81 10.00 -12.36
N ASP A 162 -17.54 11.09 -11.68
CA ASP A 162 -18.00 12.41 -12.09
C ASP A 162 -17.31 12.86 -13.38
N PRO A 163 -17.98 13.64 -14.27
CA PRO A 163 -17.46 14.00 -15.58
C PRO A 163 -16.06 14.62 -15.58
N GLU A 164 -15.77 15.46 -14.59
CA GLU A 164 -14.49 16.15 -14.41
C GLU A 164 -13.32 15.23 -14.08
N ASN A 165 -13.62 14.05 -13.52
CA ASN A 165 -12.59 13.05 -13.14
C ASN A 165 -12.39 11.99 -14.22
N ARG A 166 -13.09 12.07 -15.36
CA ARG A 166 -12.96 11.10 -16.46
C ARG A 166 -11.87 11.50 -17.43
N PRO A 167 -11.01 10.56 -17.88
CA PRO A 167 -10.10 10.81 -18.99
C PRO A 167 -10.89 11.15 -20.26
N ALA A 168 -10.38 12.10 -21.07
CA ALA A 168 -11.06 12.60 -22.27
C ALA A 168 -11.51 11.47 -23.23
N GLN A 169 -10.71 10.42 -23.37
CA GLN A 169 -11.01 9.24 -24.20
C GLN A 169 -12.19 8.39 -23.70
N TYR A 170 -12.65 8.61 -22.49
CA TYR A 170 -13.75 7.88 -21.85
C TYR A 170 -14.84 8.82 -21.30
N ALA A 171 -14.91 10.05 -21.79
CA ALA A 171 -15.85 11.08 -21.32
C ALA A 171 -17.33 10.65 -21.39
N ASP A 172 -17.69 9.84 -22.42
CA ASP A 172 -19.05 9.36 -22.64
C ASP A 172 -19.48 8.22 -21.72
N PHE A 173 -18.53 7.59 -21.00
CA PHE A 173 -18.82 6.51 -20.09
C PHE A 173 -19.06 7.03 -18.67
N THR A 174 -20.05 6.48 -17.98
CA THR A 174 -20.43 6.91 -16.62
C THR A 174 -19.96 5.96 -15.54
N THR A 175 -19.74 4.68 -15.87
CA THR A 175 -19.41 3.61 -14.92
C THR A 175 -18.13 2.88 -15.32
N PHE A 176 -17.30 2.61 -14.32
CA PHE A 176 -15.95 2.07 -14.47
C PHE A 176 -15.72 0.92 -13.49
N HIS A 177 -14.73 0.07 -13.76
CA HIS A 177 -14.34 -0.98 -12.82
C HIS A 177 -13.84 -0.38 -11.49
N PRO A 178 -14.43 -0.75 -10.33
CA PRO A 178 -14.02 -0.27 -9.00
C PRO A 178 -12.74 -0.99 -8.54
N THR A 179 -11.60 -0.66 -9.13
CA THR A 179 -10.31 -1.29 -8.80
C THR A 179 -9.97 -1.17 -7.32
N PHE A 180 -10.32 -0.03 -6.69
CA PHE A 180 -10.17 0.15 -5.25
C PHE A 180 -10.85 -0.97 -4.45
N LEU A 181 -12.08 -1.34 -4.80
CA LEU A 181 -12.84 -2.38 -4.12
C LEU A 181 -12.25 -3.77 -4.37
N TYR A 182 -11.80 -4.04 -5.60
CA TYR A 182 -11.15 -5.31 -5.93
C TYR A 182 -9.88 -5.49 -5.09
N GLU A 183 -9.07 -4.43 -4.96
CA GLU A 183 -7.85 -4.47 -4.16
C GLU A 183 -8.14 -4.56 -2.66
N ILE A 184 -9.20 -3.91 -2.15
CA ILE A 184 -9.65 -4.07 -0.77
C ILE A 184 -9.97 -5.54 -0.47
N ILE A 185 -10.84 -6.15 -1.30
CA ILE A 185 -11.27 -7.54 -1.11
C ILE A 185 -10.06 -8.48 -1.13
N TRP A 186 -9.17 -8.29 -2.11
CA TRP A 186 -7.96 -9.12 -2.20
C TRP A 186 -7.05 -8.97 -0.99
N ASN A 187 -6.72 -7.74 -0.63
CA ASN A 187 -5.79 -7.46 0.47
C ASN A 187 -6.33 -7.96 1.81
N LEU A 188 -7.62 -7.77 2.09
CA LEU A 188 -8.23 -8.29 3.32
C LEU A 188 -8.28 -9.83 3.33
N SER A 189 -8.60 -10.45 2.19
CA SER A 189 -8.60 -11.91 2.06
C SER A 189 -7.19 -12.48 2.25
N LEU A 190 -6.19 -11.87 1.63
CA LEU A 190 -4.80 -12.28 1.77
C LEU A 190 -4.26 -12.03 3.19
N ALA A 191 -4.62 -10.90 3.82
CA ALA A 191 -4.29 -10.63 5.22
C ALA A 191 -4.85 -11.71 6.16
N GLY A 192 -6.14 -12.03 6.01
CA GLY A 192 -6.79 -13.10 6.76
C GLY A 192 -6.12 -14.46 6.53
N PHE A 193 -5.79 -14.78 5.27
CA PHE A 193 -5.06 -16.00 4.94
C PHE A 193 -3.67 -16.08 5.60
N LEU A 194 -2.88 -14.99 5.57
CA LEU A 194 -1.57 -14.96 6.21
C LEU A 194 -1.66 -15.06 7.74
N VAL A 195 -2.68 -14.44 8.35
CA VAL A 195 -2.95 -14.60 9.79
C VAL A 195 -3.29 -16.04 10.09
N TRP A 196 -4.22 -16.64 9.34
CA TRP A 196 -4.61 -18.04 9.50
C TRP A 196 -3.40 -18.98 9.32
N LEU A 197 -2.63 -18.80 8.25
CA LEU A 197 -1.45 -19.62 7.96
C LEU A 197 -0.40 -19.54 9.08
N GLY A 198 -0.11 -18.34 9.57
CA GLY A 198 0.84 -18.12 10.66
C GLY A 198 0.40 -18.68 12.02
N HIS A 199 -0.92 -18.93 12.22
CA HIS A 199 -1.44 -19.59 13.41
C HIS A 199 -1.45 -21.12 13.29
N HIS A 200 -1.70 -21.66 12.11
CA HIS A 200 -1.92 -23.10 11.91
C HIS A 200 -0.69 -23.83 11.37
N ARG A 201 0.32 -23.11 10.89
CA ARG A 201 1.52 -23.68 10.29
C ARG A 201 2.78 -23.03 10.84
N ASN A 202 3.80 -23.82 11.10
CA ASN A 202 5.12 -23.32 11.49
C ASN A 202 5.86 -22.78 10.27
N ILE A 203 5.58 -21.54 9.89
CA ILE A 203 6.25 -20.85 8.78
C ILE A 203 7.55 -20.25 9.31
N ARG A 204 8.68 -20.59 8.68
CA ARG A 204 9.98 -20.00 9.02
C ARG A 204 10.08 -18.56 8.52
N PRO A 205 10.46 -17.61 9.37
CA PRO A 205 10.65 -16.23 8.97
C PRO A 205 11.79 -16.05 7.92
N PRO A 206 11.60 -15.14 6.97
CA PRO A 206 10.46 -14.27 6.72
C PRO A 206 9.46 -14.85 5.68
N GLY A 207 8.94 -16.04 5.91
CA GLY A 207 8.07 -16.74 4.95
C GLY A 207 6.72 -16.07 4.74
N LEU A 208 6.08 -15.55 5.80
CA LEU A 208 4.81 -14.82 5.64
C LEU A 208 5.01 -13.51 4.87
N PHE A 209 6.13 -12.83 5.07
CA PHE A 209 6.45 -11.63 4.30
C PHE A 209 6.74 -11.96 2.83
N ALA A 210 7.42 -13.07 2.54
CA ALA A 210 7.62 -13.53 1.17
C ALA A 210 6.28 -13.84 0.47
N LEU A 211 5.31 -14.46 1.18
CA LEU A 211 3.96 -14.67 0.67
C LEU A 211 3.16 -13.38 0.50
N TYR A 212 3.36 -12.38 1.38
CA TYR A 212 2.82 -11.05 1.20
C TYR A 212 3.28 -10.44 -0.12
N VAL A 213 4.59 -10.43 -0.38
CA VAL A 213 5.16 -9.90 -1.63
C VAL A 213 4.60 -10.63 -2.84
N ALA A 214 4.58 -11.96 -2.80
CA ALA A 214 4.05 -12.77 -3.90
C ALA A 214 2.56 -12.54 -4.14
N GLY A 215 1.75 -12.61 -3.08
CA GLY A 215 0.28 -12.52 -3.19
C GLY A 215 -0.21 -11.13 -3.57
N TYR A 216 0.39 -10.07 -3.01
CA TYR A 216 0.08 -8.70 -3.42
C TYR A 216 0.46 -8.45 -4.88
N SER A 217 1.67 -8.86 -5.28
CA SER A 217 2.15 -8.68 -6.64
C SER A 217 1.35 -9.52 -7.66
N ALA A 218 0.91 -10.72 -7.29
CA ALA A 218 0.06 -11.54 -8.15
C ALA A 218 -1.27 -10.85 -8.48
N PHE A 219 -1.89 -10.17 -7.52
CA PHE A 219 -3.09 -9.38 -7.77
C PHE A 219 -2.81 -8.17 -8.67
N ARG A 220 -1.66 -7.52 -8.49
CA ARG A 220 -1.24 -6.40 -9.34
C ARG A 220 -1.15 -6.80 -10.82
N ILE A 221 -0.83 -8.05 -11.16
CA ILE A 221 -0.85 -8.54 -12.54
C ILE A 221 -2.25 -8.38 -13.15
N PHE A 222 -3.30 -8.79 -12.41
CA PHE A 222 -4.68 -8.62 -12.85
C PHE A 222 -5.07 -7.14 -12.91
N GLU A 223 -4.77 -6.37 -11.87
CA GLU A 223 -5.16 -4.97 -11.77
C GLU A 223 -4.57 -4.12 -12.90
N GLU A 224 -3.30 -4.33 -13.28
CA GLU A 224 -2.65 -3.63 -14.40
C GLU A 224 -3.31 -3.89 -15.75
N THR A 225 -4.07 -4.97 -15.92
CA THR A 225 -4.85 -5.23 -17.15
C THR A 225 -6.15 -4.44 -17.21
N VAL A 226 -6.66 -4.00 -16.07
CA VAL A 226 -7.95 -3.32 -15.92
C VAL A 226 -7.78 -1.80 -15.82
N ARG A 227 -6.72 -1.31 -15.22
CA ARG A 227 -6.46 0.13 -14.95
C ARG A 227 -6.27 0.93 -16.24
N ILE A 228 -6.69 2.21 -16.19
CA ILE A 228 -6.62 3.16 -17.31
C ILE A 228 -5.78 4.41 -17.02
N ASP A 229 -5.29 4.58 -15.78
CA ASP A 229 -4.40 5.68 -15.42
C ASP A 229 -3.11 5.68 -16.26
N PRO A 230 -2.49 6.85 -16.48
CA PRO A 230 -1.23 6.95 -17.21
C PRO A 230 -0.14 6.07 -16.61
N ALA A 231 0.59 5.34 -17.45
CA ALA A 231 1.69 4.49 -17.04
C ALA A 231 2.79 4.45 -18.09
N HIS A 232 4.01 4.20 -17.67
CA HIS A 232 5.09 3.88 -18.59
C HIS A 232 4.87 2.50 -19.23
N HIS A 233 5.12 2.41 -20.54
CA HIS A 233 4.98 1.18 -21.29
C HIS A 233 6.36 0.65 -21.71
N PHE A 234 6.49 -0.67 -21.65
CA PHE A 234 7.64 -1.41 -22.15
C PHE A 234 7.14 -2.59 -22.98
N LEU A 235 7.63 -2.78 -24.19
CA LEU A 235 7.15 -3.80 -25.14
C LEU A 235 5.61 -3.78 -25.32
N GLY A 236 4.98 -2.59 -25.34
CA GLY A 236 3.53 -2.45 -25.51
C GLY A 236 2.68 -2.75 -24.27
N LEU A 237 3.29 -3.18 -23.16
CA LEU A 237 2.62 -3.46 -21.89
C LEU A 237 3.04 -2.44 -20.82
N ARG A 238 2.20 -2.26 -19.80
CA ARG A 238 2.52 -1.38 -18.67
C ARG A 238 3.74 -1.91 -17.92
N LEU A 239 4.72 -1.05 -17.62
CA LEU A 239 5.95 -1.44 -16.91
C LEU A 239 5.66 -2.14 -15.58
N ASN A 240 4.63 -1.66 -14.86
CA ASN A 240 4.23 -2.24 -13.60
C ASN A 240 3.81 -3.72 -13.69
N LEU A 241 3.33 -4.17 -14.86
CA LEU A 241 3.02 -5.59 -15.09
C LEU A 241 4.27 -6.46 -14.97
N PHE A 242 5.38 -6.03 -15.59
CA PHE A 242 6.65 -6.77 -15.52
C PHE A 242 7.19 -6.79 -14.09
N VAL A 243 7.09 -5.65 -13.37
CA VAL A 243 7.47 -5.57 -11.97
C VAL A 243 6.63 -6.53 -11.12
N ALA A 244 5.31 -6.56 -11.35
CA ALA A 244 4.39 -7.42 -10.62
C ALA A 244 4.69 -8.91 -10.84
N VAL A 245 4.92 -9.33 -12.10
CA VAL A 245 5.31 -10.71 -12.43
C VAL A 245 6.64 -11.07 -11.75
N THR A 246 7.64 -10.19 -11.87
CA THR A 246 8.96 -10.43 -11.26
C THR A 246 8.86 -10.58 -9.74
N LEU A 247 8.15 -9.68 -9.06
CA LEU A 247 7.99 -9.73 -7.60
C LEU A 247 7.18 -10.94 -7.15
N THR A 248 6.19 -11.38 -7.94
CA THR A 248 5.45 -12.63 -7.67
C THR A 248 6.40 -13.82 -7.68
N ILE A 249 7.22 -13.96 -8.72
CA ILE A 249 8.18 -15.06 -8.84
C ILE A 249 9.23 -14.98 -7.73
N VAL A 250 9.81 -13.81 -7.49
CA VAL A 250 10.80 -13.59 -6.42
C VAL A 250 10.22 -13.96 -5.06
N GLY A 251 9.00 -13.53 -4.74
CA GLY A 251 8.34 -13.84 -3.48
C GLY A 251 8.10 -15.34 -3.29
N LEU A 252 7.63 -16.04 -4.33
CA LEU A 252 7.44 -17.50 -4.29
C LEU A 252 8.76 -18.27 -4.13
N VAL A 253 9.79 -17.86 -4.87
CA VAL A 253 11.13 -18.48 -4.75
C VAL A 253 11.72 -18.19 -3.37
N TRP A 254 11.56 -16.98 -2.86
CA TRP A 254 12.00 -16.62 -1.51
C TRP A 254 11.30 -17.48 -0.46
N PHE A 255 9.98 -17.59 -0.51
CA PHE A 255 9.21 -18.48 0.36
C PHE A 255 9.74 -19.92 0.30
N ALA A 256 9.84 -20.48 -0.91
CA ALA A 256 10.30 -21.86 -1.09
C ALA A 256 11.71 -22.09 -0.51
N ARG A 257 12.62 -21.14 -0.70
CA ARG A 257 14.00 -21.24 -0.17
C ARG A 257 14.05 -21.13 1.35
N THR A 258 13.24 -20.25 1.96
CA THR A 258 13.19 -20.10 3.42
C THR A 258 12.63 -21.36 4.08
N GLN A 259 11.62 -21.99 3.48
CA GLN A 259 11.01 -23.20 4.04
C GLN A 259 11.90 -24.45 3.88
N ARG A 260 12.75 -24.52 2.85
CA ARG A 260 13.64 -25.67 2.56
C ARG A 260 14.93 -25.69 3.39
N ARG A 261 15.34 -24.60 4.03
CA ARG A 261 16.56 -24.59 4.87
C ARG A 261 16.40 -25.60 6.03
N ALA A 262 17.33 -26.57 6.14
CA ALA A 262 17.38 -27.47 7.26
C ALA A 262 17.49 -26.72 8.60
N PRO A 263 16.97 -27.25 9.72
CA PRO A 263 17.24 -26.65 11.03
C PRO A 263 18.76 -26.58 11.21
N VAL A 264 19.25 -25.41 11.62
CA VAL A 264 20.63 -25.30 12.11
C VAL A 264 20.67 -26.15 13.37
N THR A 265 21.28 -27.33 13.31
CA THR A 265 21.60 -28.12 14.48
C THR A 265 22.69 -27.33 15.23
N THR A 266 22.29 -26.63 16.28
CA THR A 266 23.18 -26.09 17.32
C THR A 266 23.45 -27.16 18.33
#